data_d382bf20986ec2b19662b55b103a1433
#
_entry.id   d382bf20986ec2b19662b55b103a1433
#
_cell.length_a   1.000
_cell.length_b   1.000
_cell.length_c   1.000
_cell.angle_alpha   90.00
_cell.angle_beta   90.00
_cell.angle_gamma   90.00
#
_symmetry.space_group_name_H-M   'P 1'
#
loop_
_entity.id
_entity.type
_entity.pdbx_description
1 polymer ?
#
loop_
_entity_poly.entity_id
_entity_poly.type
_entity_poly.pdbx_seq_one_letter_code
_entity_poly.pdbx_strand_id
1 'polypeptide(L)'
;MTMNCEAVVQHLVTWLREKVEEAGARGVVIGVSGGVDSAVAAVLAQKAFPDNCMALVLPCESSTEDLIHSRLLLDRFNMPYRVVELDNVYQLLITKLESYIKLDGSKRRLLRANLKPRLRMTTLYYSAQARGYLVLGTTNKSEITVGY
;
A
#
# COMPACT_ATOMS: atom_id res chain seq x y z
N MET A 1 -24.72 -1.11 -21.15
CA MET A 1 -24.79 -2.07 -20.05
C MET A 1 -24.29 -1.38 -18.79
N THR A 2 -25.14 -1.13 -17.84
CA THR A 2 -24.76 -0.56 -16.52
C THR A 2 -24.07 -1.67 -15.71
N MET A 3 -22.86 -1.42 -15.27
CA MET A 3 -22.10 -2.37 -14.43
C MET A 3 -22.83 -2.54 -13.09
N ASN A 4 -23.11 -3.77 -12.69
CA ASN A 4 -23.66 -4.07 -11.36
C ASN A 4 -22.50 -4.03 -10.33
N CYS A 5 -22.30 -2.85 -9.73
CA CYS A 5 -21.21 -2.64 -8.77
C CYS A 5 -21.28 -3.58 -7.56
N GLU A 6 -22.47 -3.91 -7.10
CA GLU A 6 -22.66 -4.80 -5.93
C GLU A 6 -22.18 -6.22 -6.24
N ALA A 7 -22.55 -6.76 -7.41
CA ALA A 7 -22.09 -8.07 -7.86
C ALA A 7 -20.57 -8.10 -8.05
N VAL A 8 -19.96 -7.03 -8.56
CA VAL A 8 -18.50 -6.91 -8.70
C VAL A 8 -17.82 -6.90 -7.32
N VAL A 9 -18.32 -6.12 -6.39
CA VAL A 9 -17.78 -6.08 -5.01
C VAL A 9 -17.86 -7.46 -4.36
N GLN A 10 -19.00 -8.13 -4.46
CA GLN A 10 -19.17 -9.47 -3.88
C GLN A 10 -18.21 -10.49 -4.50
N HIS A 11 -18.06 -10.47 -5.81
CA HIS A 11 -17.10 -11.32 -6.51
C HIS A 11 -15.65 -11.09 -6.05
N LEU A 12 -15.22 -9.82 -5.95
CA LEU A 12 -13.87 -9.48 -5.52
C LEU A 12 -13.61 -9.85 -4.04
N VAL A 13 -14.60 -9.67 -3.18
CA VAL A 13 -14.49 -10.08 -1.77
C VAL A 13 -14.33 -11.61 -1.65
N THR A 14 -15.10 -12.37 -2.41
CA THR A 14 -14.99 -13.84 -2.45
C THR A 14 -13.63 -14.27 -2.98
N TRP A 15 -13.21 -13.71 -4.11
CA TRP A 15 -11.90 -13.97 -4.71
C TRP A 15 -10.72 -13.66 -3.77
N LEU A 16 -10.78 -12.55 -3.03
CA LEU A 16 -9.75 -12.22 -2.04
C LEU A 16 -9.65 -13.27 -0.93
N ARG A 17 -10.79 -13.77 -0.43
CA ARG A 17 -10.82 -14.82 0.60
C ARG A 17 -10.19 -16.11 0.08
N GLU A 18 -10.58 -16.54 -1.11
CA GLU A 18 -10.03 -17.73 -1.75
C GLU A 18 -8.50 -17.64 -1.92
N LYS A 19 -7.99 -16.49 -2.40
CA LYS A 19 -6.54 -16.32 -2.61
C LYS A 19 -5.74 -16.28 -1.32
N VAL A 20 -6.27 -15.73 -0.26
CA VAL A 20 -5.62 -15.73 1.06
C VAL A 20 -5.63 -17.12 1.68
N GLU A 21 -6.74 -17.86 1.53
CA GLU A 21 -6.87 -19.25 2.00
C GLU A 21 -5.95 -20.20 1.22
N GLU A 22 -5.93 -20.13 -0.12
CA GLU A 22 -5.01 -20.89 -0.98
C GLU A 22 -3.54 -20.71 -0.59
N ALA A 23 -3.17 -19.51 -0.15
CA ALA A 23 -1.82 -19.21 0.31
C ALA A 23 -1.53 -19.62 1.76
N GLY A 24 -2.51 -20.20 2.48
CA GLY A 24 -2.40 -20.57 3.89
C GLY A 24 -2.23 -19.35 4.81
N ALA A 25 -2.60 -18.16 4.35
CA ALA A 25 -2.52 -16.93 5.14
C ALA A 25 -3.82 -16.69 5.94
N ARG A 26 -3.76 -15.81 6.95
CA ARG A 26 -4.89 -15.54 7.84
C ARG A 26 -5.61 -14.23 7.56
N GLY A 27 -5.05 -13.38 6.72
CA GLY A 27 -5.57 -12.05 6.43
C GLY A 27 -4.64 -11.25 5.53
N VAL A 28 -4.82 -9.94 5.50
CA VAL A 28 -4.10 -9.06 4.59
C VAL A 28 -3.54 -7.80 5.28
N VAL A 29 -2.41 -7.32 4.76
CA VAL A 29 -1.86 -5.98 5.03
C VAL A 29 -1.97 -5.17 3.74
N ILE A 30 -2.39 -3.92 3.85
CA ILE A 30 -2.53 -3.01 2.72
C ILE A 30 -1.93 -1.64 3.03
N GLY A 31 -1.22 -1.07 2.06
CA GLY A 31 -0.77 0.33 2.11
C GLY A 31 -1.86 1.28 1.63
N VAL A 32 -2.18 2.32 2.41
CA VAL A 32 -3.16 3.34 2.04
C VAL A 32 -2.43 4.65 1.80
N SER A 33 -2.53 5.15 0.56
CA SER A 33 -1.78 6.33 0.07
C SER A 33 -2.60 7.62 -0.01
N GLY A 34 -3.91 7.56 0.24
CA GLY A 34 -4.83 8.65 -0.02
C GLY A 34 -5.41 8.67 -1.45
N GLY A 35 -4.85 7.88 -2.37
CA GLY A 35 -5.36 7.71 -3.73
C GLY A 35 -6.53 6.74 -3.82
N VAL A 36 -7.35 6.87 -4.89
CA VAL A 36 -8.59 6.09 -5.09
C VAL A 36 -8.34 4.59 -5.19
N ASP A 37 -7.27 4.15 -5.84
CA ASP A 37 -6.96 2.72 -6.01
C ASP A 37 -6.71 2.05 -4.65
N SER A 38 -5.88 2.67 -3.82
CA SER A 38 -5.63 2.18 -2.46
C SER A 38 -6.87 2.24 -1.58
N ALA A 39 -7.74 3.24 -1.77
CA ALA A 39 -8.99 3.37 -1.05
C ALA A 39 -9.97 2.24 -1.36
N VAL A 40 -10.18 1.95 -2.65
CA VAL A 40 -11.06 0.86 -3.11
C VAL A 40 -10.53 -0.49 -2.61
N ALA A 41 -9.23 -0.75 -2.78
CA ALA A 41 -8.62 -2.00 -2.35
C ALA A 41 -8.70 -2.18 -0.81
N ALA A 42 -8.52 -1.10 -0.03
CA ALA A 42 -8.64 -1.14 1.43
C ALA A 42 -10.07 -1.49 1.88
N VAL A 43 -11.09 -0.89 1.28
CA VAL A 43 -12.50 -1.20 1.61
C VAL A 43 -12.86 -2.63 1.23
N LEU A 44 -12.38 -3.14 0.09
CA LEU A 44 -12.57 -4.54 -0.29
C LEU A 44 -11.88 -5.50 0.68
N ALA A 45 -10.65 -5.17 1.09
CA ALA A 45 -9.90 -5.93 2.09
C ALA A 45 -10.63 -5.99 3.43
N GLN A 46 -11.16 -4.86 3.91
CA GLN A 46 -11.94 -4.80 5.14
C GLN A 46 -13.23 -5.64 5.07
N LYS A 47 -13.91 -5.61 3.92
CA LYS A 47 -15.11 -6.45 3.70
C LYS A 47 -14.76 -7.95 3.65
N ALA A 48 -13.62 -8.30 3.08
CA ALA A 48 -13.17 -9.69 3.01
C ALA A 48 -12.69 -10.21 4.38
N PHE A 49 -11.98 -9.39 5.15
CA PHE A 49 -11.32 -9.76 6.41
C PHE A 49 -11.58 -8.72 7.50
N PRO A 50 -12.80 -8.65 8.07
CA PRO A 50 -13.13 -7.62 9.07
C PRO A 50 -12.17 -7.58 10.27
N ASP A 51 -11.75 -8.74 10.75
CA ASP A 51 -10.88 -8.91 11.93
C ASP A 51 -9.40 -9.11 11.58
N ASN A 52 -9.09 -9.42 10.32
CA ASN A 52 -7.75 -9.80 9.85
C ASN A 52 -7.27 -8.91 8.68
N CYS A 53 -7.65 -7.65 8.69
CA CYS A 53 -7.16 -6.62 7.77
C CYS A 53 -6.39 -5.55 8.55
N MET A 54 -5.16 -5.25 8.13
CA MET A 54 -4.34 -4.19 8.71
C MET A 54 -3.97 -3.17 7.63
N ALA A 55 -4.40 -1.94 7.80
CA ALA A 55 -3.97 -0.84 6.95
C ALA A 55 -2.70 -0.17 7.50
N LEU A 56 -1.76 0.16 6.61
CA LEU A 56 -0.58 0.94 6.93
C LEU A 56 -0.58 2.25 6.13
N VAL A 57 -0.40 3.36 6.82
CA VAL A 57 -0.12 4.67 6.23
C VAL A 57 1.39 4.88 6.36
N LEU A 58 2.08 5.00 5.22
CA LEU A 58 3.54 4.98 5.12
C LEU A 58 4.06 6.29 4.52
N PRO A 59 4.01 7.41 5.27
CA PRO A 59 4.53 8.68 4.78
C PRO A 59 6.04 8.56 4.52
N CYS A 60 6.43 9.05 3.34
CA CYS A 60 7.82 9.11 2.89
C CYS A 60 7.92 10.32 1.95
N GLU A 61 8.17 11.50 2.50
CA GLU A 61 8.04 12.81 1.84
C GLU A 61 6.68 12.94 1.13
N SER A 62 5.62 12.52 1.82
CA SER A 62 4.24 12.56 1.33
C SER A 62 3.63 13.93 1.56
N SER A 63 2.63 14.30 0.75
CA SER A 63 1.87 15.53 0.97
C SER A 63 0.98 15.43 2.22
N THR A 64 0.70 16.57 2.82
CA THR A 64 -0.25 16.63 3.95
C THR A 64 -1.65 16.18 3.54
N GLU A 65 -2.07 16.48 2.30
CA GLU A 65 -3.36 16.09 1.75
C GLU A 65 -3.52 14.56 1.67
N ASP A 66 -2.49 13.86 1.17
CA ASP A 66 -2.50 12.39 1.10
C ASP A 66 -2.68 11.76 2.47
N LEU A 67 -2.04 12.31 3.49
CA LEU A 67 -2.17 11.85 4.88
C LEU A 67 -3.58 12.10 5.45
N ILE A 68 -4.16 13.27 5.17
CA ILE A 68 -5.53 13.60 5.58
C ILE A 68 -6.51 12.65 4.90
N HIS A 69 -6.41 12.45 3.59
CA HIS A 69 -7.31 11.58 2.84
C HIS A 69 -7.19 10.12 3.30
N SER A 70 -5.97 9.64 3.56
CA SER A 70 -5.76 8.29 4.10
C SER A 70 -6.48 8.09 5.44
N ARG A 71 -6.33 9.04 6.37
CA ARG A 71 -6.98 8.99 7.69
C ARG A 71 -8.48 9.08 7.60
N LEU A 72 -9.01 10.03 6.84
CA LEU A 72 -10.45 10.19 6.64
C LEU A 72 -11.12 8.90 6.11
N LEU A 73 -10.46 8.22 5.16
CA LEU A 73 -10.93 6.94 4.65
C LEU A 73 -10.97 5.88 5.76
N LEU A 74 -9.85 5.70 6.45
CA LEU A 74 -9.69 4.66 7.45
C LEU A 74 -10.64 4.85 8.64
N ASP A 75 -10.81 6.08 9.09
CA ASP A 75 -11.75 6.44 10.15
C ASP A 75 -13.20 6.24 9.70
N ARG A 76 -13.55 6.63 8.44
CA ARG A 76 -14.89 6.46 7.88
C ARG A 76 -15.35 5.01 7.83
N PHE A 77 -14.42 4.07 7.59
CA PHE A 77 -14.71 2.64 7.51
C PHE A 77 -14.33 1.88 8.78
N ASN A 78 -13.97 2.57 9.86
CA ASN A 78 -13.52 1.97 11.13
C ASN A 78 -12.42 0.91 10.93
N MET A 79 -11.49 1.15 9.99
CA MET A 79 -10.41 0.21 9.71
C MET A 79 -9.29 0.37 10.74
N PRO A 80 -8.80 -0.72 11.34
CA PRO A 80 -7.60 -0.65 12.16
C PRO A 80 -6.39 -0.32 11.29
N TYR A 81 -5.64 0.72 11.69
CA TYR A 81 -4.44 1.14 10.95
C TYR A 81 -3.28 1.52 11.86
N ARG A 82 -2.11 1.59 11.26
CA ARG A 82 -0.89 2.17 11.88
C ARG A 82 -0.25 3.15 10.91
N VAL A 83 0.33 4.20 11.47
CA VAL A 83 1.19 5.12 10.73
C VAL A 83 2.64 4.73 11.02
N VAL A 84 3.42 4.50 9.98
CA VAL A 84 4.87 4.23 10.09
C VAL A 84 5.60 5.27 9.24
N GLU A 85 6.15 6.27 9.90
CA GLU A 85 6.88 7.36 9.25
C GLU A 85 8.23 6.86 8.72
N LEU A 86 8.45 7.04 7.41
CA LEU A 86 9.64 6.56 6.72
C LEU A 86 10.65 7.67 6.37
N ASP A 87 10.33 8.93 6.67
CA ASP A 87 11.16 10.08 6.30
C ASP A 87 12.59 9.97 6.80
N ASN A 88 12.77 9.69 8.09
CA ASN A 88 14.09 9.56 8.70
C ASN A 88 14.90 8.39 8.10
N VAL A 89 14.25 7.24 7.87
CA VAL A 89 14.90 6.07 7.26
C VAL A 89 15.29 6.38 5.81
N TYR A 90 14.41 7.04 5.07
CA TYR A 90 14.64 7.46 3.70
C TYR A 90 15.82 8.43 3.60
N GLN A 91 15.85 9.47 4.43
CA GLN A 91 16.94 10.44 4.44
C GLN A 91 18.30 9.83 4.83
N LEU A 92 18.28 8.96 5.85
CA LEU A 92 19.50 8.24 6.27
C LEU A 92 20.04 7.38 5.12
N LEU A 93 19.15 6.62 4.45
CA LEU A 93 19.54 5.73 3.36
C LEU A 93 20.09 6.53 2.16
N ILE A 94 19.43 7.63 1.77
CA ILE A 94 19.91 8.52 0.70
C ILE A 94 21.30 9.06 1.04
N THR A 95 21.50 9.56 2.24
CA THR A 95 22.78 10.10 2.68
C THR A 95 23.89 9.05 2.56
N LYS A 96 23.62 7.82 2.96
CA LYS A 96 24.57 6.71 2.84
C LYS A 96 24.87 6.34 1.39
N LEU A 97 23.84 6.23 0.55
CA LEU A 97 24.01 5.85 -0.85
C LEU A 97 24.72 6.96 -1.66
N GLU A 98 24.37 8.22 -1.45
CA GLU A 98 24.96 9.35 -2.19
C GLU A 98 26.36 9.74 -1.70
N SER A 99 26.83 9.19 -0.57
CA SER A 99 28.20 9.42 -0.11
C SER A 99 29.27 8.79 -1.03
N TYR A 100 28.90 7.75 -1.79
CA TYR A 100 29.83 7.06 -2.71
C TYR A 100 29.36 7.03 -4.18
N ILE A 101 28.12 7.46 -4.46
CA ILE A 101 27.59 7.51 -5.82
C ILE A 101 27.49 8.97 -6.28
N LYS A 102 28.26 9.34 -7.29
CA LYS A 102 28.14 10.64 -7.95
C LYS A 102 27.01 10.57 -8.98
N LEU A 103 25.96 11.38 -8.76
CA LEU A 103 24.77 11.43 -9.62
C LEU A 103 24.60 12.82 -10.23
N ASP A 104 24.18 12.86 -11.49
CA ASP A 104 23.64 14.10 -12.08
C ASP A 104 22.22 14.40 -11.52
N GLY A 105 21.74 15.62 -11.71
CA GLY A 105 20.51 16.09 -11.08
C GLY A 105 19.25 15.34 -11.54
N SER A 106 19.17 14.92 -12.80
CA SER A 106 18.01 14.21 -13.36
C SER A 106 17.93 12.76 -12.86
N LYS A 107 19.03 12.05 -12.93
CA LYS A 107 19.16 10.68 -12.40
C LYS A 107 18.93 10.64 -10.89
N ARG A 108 19.48 11.62 -10.16
CA ARG A 108 19.28 11.71 -8.71
C ARG A 108 17.80 11.77 -8.35
N ARG A 109 17.02 12.63 -9.04
CA ARG A 109 15.58 12.75 -8.79
C ARG A 109 14.85 11.42 -9.00
N LEU A 110 15.12 10.75 -10.12
CA LEU A 110 14.50 9.47 -10.45
C LEU A 110 14.83 8.39 -9.43
N LEU A 111 16.11 8.25 -9.05
CA LEU A 111 16.54 7.23 -8.09
C LEU A 111 15.95 7.47 -6.70
N ARG A 112 15.91 8.72 -6.25
CA ARG A 112 15.24 9.11 -5.00
C ARG A 112 13.75 8.79 -5.02
N ALA A 113 13.05 9.11 -6.12
CA ALA A 113 11.63 8.80 -6.28
C ALA A 113 11.38 7.28 -6.22
N ASN A 114 12.21 6.48 -6.87
CA ASN A 114 12.10 5.04 -6.91
C ASN A 114 12.41 4.35 -5.58
N LEU A 115 13.13 4.99 -4.68
CA LEU A 115 13.45 4.43 -3.36
C LEU A 115 12.22 4.40 -2.44
N LYS A 116 11.35 5.43 -2.52
CA LYS A 116 10.16 5.55 -1.67
C LYS A 116 9.21 4.35 -1.75
N PRO A 117 8.75 3.91 -2.95
CA PRO A 117 7.89 2.73 -3.04
C PRO A 117 8.57 1.44 -2.57
N ARG A 118 9.89 1.33 -2.70
CA ARG A 118 10.63 0.17 -2.21
C ARG A 118 10.68 0.10 -0.68
N LEU A 119 10.86 1.24 0.00
CA LEU A 119 10.78 1.31 1.46
C LEU A 119 9.37 0.97 1.96
N ARG A 120 8.33 1.49 1.29
CA ARG A 120 6.94 1.13 1.62
C ARG A 120 6.70 -0.37 1.43
N MET A 121 7.12 -0.93 0.31
CA MET A 121 7.01 -2.37 0.04
C MET A 121 7.68 -3.20 1.14
N THR A 122 8.93 -2.90 1.50
CA THR A 122 9.65 -3.61 2.56
C THR A 122 8.91 -3.57 3.88
N THR A 123 8.35 -2.41 4.25
CA THR A 123 7.57 -2.22 5.48
C THR A 123 6.27 -3.05 5.46
N LEU A 124 5.57 -3.07 4.31
CA LEU A 124 4.35 -3.87 4.14
C LEU A 124 4.65 -5.37 4.27
N TYR A 125 5.66 -5.86 3.58
CA TYR A 125 6.03 -7.29 3.63
C TYR A 125 6.50 -7.72 5.02
N TYR A 126 7.32 -6.93 5.69
CA TYR A 126 7.71 -7.21 7.08
C TYR A 126 6.49 -7.33 8.00
N SER A 127 5.58 -6.37 7.89
CA SER A 127 4.37 -6.33 8.71
C SER A 127 3.41 -7.50 8.42
N ALA A 128 3.31 -7.91 7.15
CA ALA A 128 2.51 -9.03 6.72
C ALA A 128 3.08 -10.36 7.24
N GLN A 129 4.37 -10.60 7.05
CA GLN A 129 5.03 -11.82 7.53
C GLN A 129 4.92 -11.99 9.05
N ALA A 130 5.10 -10.91 9.81
CA ALA A 130 4.96 -10.94 11.26
C ALA A 130 3.58 -11.38 11.76
N ARG A 131 2.54 -11.27 10.91
CA ARG A 131 1.16 -11.67 11.22
C ARG A 131 0.69 -12.95 10.53
N GLY A 132 1.46 -13.51 9.62
CA GLY A 132 1.00 -14.57 8.72
C GLY A 132 -0.08 -14.08 7.76
N TYR A 133 0.08 -12.85 7.25
CA TYR A 133 -0.81 -12.17 6.31
C TYR A 133 -0.15 -12.05 4.94
N LEU A 134 -0.96 -11.81 3.91
CA LEU A 134 -0.49 -11.40 2.59
C LEU A 134 -0.47 -9.87 2.46
N VAL A 135 0.39 -9.37 1.59
CA VAL A 135 0.33 -7.98 1.14
C VAL A 135 -0.69 -7.88 0.01
N LEU A 136 -1.71 -7.04 0.17
CA LEU A 136 -2.64 -6.71 -0.90
C LEU A 136 -2.07 -5.55 -1.71
N GLY A 137 -1.79 -5.82 -3.00
CA GLY A 137 -1.35 -4.81 -3.96
C GLY A 137 -2.51 -3.93 -4.44
N THR A 138 -2.17 -2.73 -4.84
CA THR A 138 -3.14 -1.71 -5.35
C THR A 138 -2.85 -1.31 -6.79
N THR A 139 -1.97 -2.05 -7.47
CA THR A 139 -1.58 -1.79 -8.85
C THR A 139 -2.76 -1.98 -9.79
N ASN A 140 -3.03 -0.99 -10.63
CA ASN A 140 -4.09 -1.04 -11.63
C ASN A 140 -3.58 -1.56 -12.99
N LYS A 141 -4.52 -1.85 -13.91
CA LYS A 141 -4.18 -2.41 -15.22
C LYS A 141 -3.27 -1.49 -16.05
N SER A 142 -3.44 -0.19 -15.96
CA SER A 142 -2.62 0.78 -16.70
C SER A 142 -1.18 0.76 -16.23
N GLU A 143 -0.96 0.70 -14.92
CA GLU A 143 0.37 0.59 -14.30
C GLU A 143 1.07 -0.70 -14.72
N ILE A 144 0.36 -1.84 -14.71
CA ILE A 144 0.90 -3.12 -15.19
C ILE A 144 1.31 -3.04 -16.65
N THR A 145 0.48 -2.39 -17.50
CA THR A 145 0.74 -2.29 -18.93
C THR A 145 1.99 -1.49 -19.26
N VAL A 146 2.31 -0.47 -18.47
CA VAL A 146 3.51 0.37 -18.65
C VAL A 146 4.73 -0.11 -17.83
N GLY A 147 4.58 -1.18 -17.07
CA GLY A 147 5.65 -1.77 -16.27
C GLY A 147 6.02 -0.97 -15.01
N TYR A 148 5.06 -0.27 -14.46
CA TYR A 148 5.22 0.53 -13.24
C TYR A 148 4.91 -0.31 -11.98
#